data_e9418dbaf9e419f5779af59e0be28157
#
_entry.id   e9418dbaf9e419f5779af59e0be28157
#
_cell.length_a   1.000
_cell.length_b   1.000
_cell.length_c   1.000
_cell.angle_alpha   90.00
_cell.angle_beta   90.00
_cell.angle_gamma   90.00
#
_symmetry.space_group_name_H-M   'P 1'
#
loop_
_entity.id
_entity.type
_entity.pdbx_description
1 polymer ?
#
loop_
_entity_poly.entity_id
_entity_poly.type
_entity_poly.pdbx_seq_one_letter_code
_entity_poly.pdbx_strand_id
1 'polypeptide(L)'
;MKVDVLLGLQWGDEGKGKVVDVLTPRYDVVARFQGGPNAGHTLEFEGKKYVLRSIPSGIFQHGQVNIIGNGVVLDPVLFREEAEALEKSGIAIKEILKISKKTHLIMPTHRLLDAANEKAKGGAKIGTTGKGIGPTYTDKISRNGLRLGDAFHNFEAKYTAARDKHLAQLKTMGETPDITELESKWLDAIEYIKGFDIIDSEYVINNLLDEGKTILCEGAQGTLLDVDFGSYPFVTSSNTICAGACSGLGVAPNKIGEVFGIFKAYCTRVGSGPFPTELFDETGARIRDIGHEYGAVTGRERRCGWIDLVALRYSIMINGVTQLIMMKSDVLDQFDEIKACVAYEIDGKETNQFPFCIDDEVQITPIYKSFKGWKTDMTQFKSEDEFPQEFSDYVAFLEDALKTPITIVSIGPDREQTIIRNK
;
A
#
# COMPACT_ATOMS: atom_id res chain seq x y z
N MET A 1 18.65 17.21 -6.49
CA MET A 1 17.50 17.01 -5.55
C MET A 1 17.38 15.53 -5.16
N LYS A 2 16.55 15.22 -4.19
CA LYS A 2 16.24 13.87 -3.72
C LYS A 2 14.76 13.59 -3.87
N VAL A 3 14.38 12.33 -3.89
CA VAL A 3 13.00 11.88 -3.82
C VAL A 3 12.65 11.53 -2.38
N ASP A 4 11.46 11.90 -1.94
CA ASP A 4 10.94 11.45 -0.66
C ASP A 4 10.05 10.23 -0.86
N VAL A 5 10.05 9.30 0.09
CA VAL A 5 9.33 8.03 -0.02
C VAL A 5 8.30 7.93 1.09
N LEU A 6 7.06 7.60 0.74
CA LEU A 6 5.97 7.39 1.68
C LEU A 6 5.50 5.95 1.58
N LEU A 7 5.52 5.24 2.69
CA LEU A 7 5.19 3.81 2.74
C LEU A 7 4.50 3.41 4.06
N GLY A 8 3.76 2.30 4.01
CA GLY A 8 3.13 1.70 5.17
C GLY A 8 4.11 0.86 5.98
N LEU A 9 4.02 0.90 7.30
CA LEU A 9 4.91 0.15 8.20
C LEU A 9 4.28 -1.14 8.75
N GLN A 10 3.00 -1.37 8.49
CA GLN A 10 2.24 -2.52 9.00
C GLN A 10 1.85 -3.46 7.84
N TRP A 11 0.67 -4.08 7.90
CA TRP A 11 0.15 -5.00 6.87
C TRP A 11 -0.76 -4.32 5.83
N GLY A 12 -0.49 -3.07 5.49
CA GLY A 12 -1.32 -2.30 4.56
C GLY A 12 -2.51 -1.63 5.22
N ASP A 13 -3.29 -0.93 4.41
CA ASP A 13 -4.51 -0.19 4.85
C ASP A 13 -4.26 0.89 5.92
N GLU A 14 -3.02 1.42 6.02
CA GLU A 14 -2.65 2.45 7.00
C GLU A 14 -3.24 3.83 6.67
N GLY A 15 -3.85 4.02 5.49
CA GLY A 15 -4.41 5.31 5.10
C GLY A 15 -3.45 6.17 4.26
N LYS A 16 -2.55 5.52 3.50
CA LYS A 16 -1.54 6.20 2.66
C LYS A 16 -2.13 7.24 1.72
N GLY A 17 -3.25 6.95 1.07
CA GLY A 17 -3.88 7.87 0.11
C GLY A 17 -4.19 9.24 0.71
N LYS A 18 -4.79 9.29 1.91
CA LYS A 18 -5.05 10.55 2.63
C LYS A 18 -3.76 11.35 2.86
N VAL A 19 -2.69 10.68 3.31
CA VAL A 19 -1.42 11.36 3.61
C VAL A 19 -0.73 11.86 2.34
N VAL A 20 -0.74 11.06 1.26
CA VAL A 20 -0.22 11.51 -0.04
C VAL A 20 -0.94 12.78 -0.48
N ASP A 21 -2.27 12.78 -0.44
CA ASP A 21 -3.07 13.93 -0.81
C ASP A 21 -2.76 15.17 0.04
N VAL A 22 -2.62 15.02 1.37
CA VAL A 22 -2.23 16.12 2.29
C VAL A 22 -0.82 16.64 1.99
N LEU A 23 0.12 15.77 1.64
CA LEU A 23 1.51 16.17 1.36
C LEU A 23 1.70 16.68 -0.07
N THR A 24 0.88 16.27 -1.03
CA THR A 24 1.03 16.58 -2.46
C THR A 24 1.26 18.08 -2.76
N PRO A 25 0.62 19.05 -2.07
CA PRO A 25 0.90 20.48 -2.33
C PRO A 25 2.37 20.92 -2.13
N ARG A 26 3.18 20.09 -1.46
CA ARG A 26 4.62 20.36 -1.24
C ARG A 26 5.51 19.77 -2.32
N TYR A 27 4.93 19.04 -3.28
CA TYR A 27 5.65 18.28 -4.31
C TYR A 27 5.20 18.69 -5.71
N ASP A 28 6.13 18.69 -6.66
CA ASP A 28 5.83 18.87 -8.08
C ASP A 28 5.33 17.58 -8.73
N VAL A 29 5.73 16.43 -8.18
CA VAL A 29 5.45 15.11 -8.76
C VAL A 29 5.04 14.09 -7.68
N VAL A 30 4.03 13.27 -7.98
CA VAL A 30 3.69 12.07 -7.20
C VAL A 30 3.86 10.83 -8.07
N ALA A 31 4.67 9.86 -7.62
CA ALA A 31 5.01 8.68 -8.41
C ALA A 31 4.74 7.36 -7.67
N ARG A 32 3.85 6.52 -8.20
CA ARG A 32 3.63 5.15 -7.72
C ARG A 32 4.77 4.26 -8.16
N PHE A 33 5.41 3.55 -7.23
CA PHE A 33 6.60 2.77 -7.54
C PHE A 33 6.40 1.24 -7.57
N GLN A 34 5.32 0.70 -6.96
CA GLN A 34 5.07 -0.74 -6.92
C GLN A 34 3.58 -1.05 -6.67
N GLY A 35 3.24 -2.35 -6.63
CA GLY A 35 1.88 -2.83 -6.43
C GLY A 35 1.06 -2.78 -7.72
N GLY A 36 -0.24 -2.74 -7.57
CA GLY A 36 -1.17 -2.73 -8.69
C GLY A 36 -2.60 -2.52 -8.18
N PRO A 37 -3.62 -3.03 -8.88
CA PRO A 37 -5.02 -2.83 -8.53
C PRO A 37 -5.48 -3.60 -7.27
N ASN A 38 -4.58 -4.30 -6.57
CA ASN A 38 -4.80 -4.82 -5.24
C ASN A 38 -4.74 -3.74 -4.15
N ALA A 39 -4.21 -2.55 -4.45
CA ALA A 39 -4.30 -1.39 -3.57
C ALA A 39 -5.71 -0.77 -3.62
N GLY A 40 -6.10 -0.11 -2.53
CA GLY A 40 -7.31 0.69 -2.43
C GLY A 40 -7.00 1.91 -1.58
N HIS A 41 -6.51 2.99 -2.21
CA HIS A 41 -6.22 4.24 -1.53
C HIS A 41 -7.49 5.07 -1.44
N THR A 42 -8.09 5.10 -0.26
CA THR A 42 -9.29 5.88 0.00
C THR A 42 -8.94 7.31 0.37
N LEU A 43 -9.61 8.25 -0.28
CA LEU A 43 -9.54 9.68 0.00
C LEU A 43 -10.96 10.18 0.29
N GLU A 44 -11.10 11.00 1.33
CA GLU A 44 -12.36 11.63 1.70
C GLU A 44 -12.16 13.14 1.83
N PHE A 45 -12.85 13.91 1.00
CA PHE A 45 -12.84 15.38 1.02
C PHE A 45 -14.08 15.94 0.31
N GLU A 46 -14.52 17.13 0.70
CA GLU A 46 -15.73 17.79 0.18
C GLU A 46 -16.98 16.89 0.22
N GLY A 47 -17.07 16.02 1.24
CA GLY A 47 -18.20 15.09 1.42
C GLY A 47 -18.24 13.95 0.39
N LYS A 48 -17.19 13.76 -0.41
CA LYS A 48 -17.08 12.69 -1.40
C LYS A 48 -15.99 11.70 -1.00
N LYS A 49 -16.21 10.46 -1.41
CA LYS A 49 -15.24 9.36 -1.19
C LYS A 49 -14.74 8.84 -2.53
N TYR A 50 -13.42 8.80 -2.67
CA TYR A 50 -12.73 8.26 -3.83
C TYR A 50 -11.89 7.06 -3.43
N VAL A 51 -11.80 6.05 -4.29
CA VAL A 51 -10.96 4.87 -4.06
C VAL A 51 -10.06 4.68 -5.28
N LEU A 52 -8.78 5.03 -5.14
CA LEU A 52 -7.77 4.84 -6.18
C LEU A 52 -7.08 3.49 -6.03
N ARG A 53 -6.81 2.85 -7.16
CA ARG A 53 -6.14 1.54 -7.22
C ARG A 53 -4.72 1.63 -7.79
N SER A 54 -4.60 2.10 -9.02
CA SER A 54 -3.32 2.22 -9.72
C SER A 54 -2.87 3.65 -9.92
N ILE A 55 -3.80 4.59 -9.99
CA ILE A 55 -3.52 6.01 -10.18
C ILE A 55 -2.95 6.61 -8.89
N PRO A 56 -1.90 7.46 -8.96
CA PRO A 56 -1.35 8.12 -7.78
C PRO A 56 -2.37 9.01 -7.05
N SER A 57 -2.29 9.09 -5.73
CA SER A 57 -3.24 9.85 -4.90
C SER A 57 -3.08 11.38 -5.04
N GLY A 58 -2.00 11.84 -5.67
CA GLY A 58 -1.80 13.26 -6.01
C GLY A 58 -2.69 13.78 -7.14
N ILE A 59 -3.48 12.91 -7.79
CA ILE A 59 -4.30 13.24 -8.96
C ILE A 59 -5.36 14.32 -8.69
N PHE A 60 -5.76 14.53 -7.44
CA PHE A 60 -6.78 15.50 -7.04
C PHE A 60 -6.22 16.90 -6.77
N GLN A 61 -4.91 17.08 -6.78
CA GLN A 61 -4.26 18.37 -6.59
C GLN A 61 -3.96 19.03 -7.93
N HIS A 62 -3.90 20.36 -7.96
CA HIS A 62 -3.68 21.10 -9.18
C HIS A 62 -2.20 21.42 -9.41
N GLY A 63 -1.75 21.21 -10.63
CA GLY A 63 -0.39 21.57 -11.07
C GLY A 63 0.67 20.48 -10.86
N GLN A 64 0.32 19.35 -10.27
CA GLN A 64 1.24 18.23 -10.06
C GLN A 64 1.23 17.25 -11.22
N VAL A 65 2.41 16.70 -11.53
CA VAL A 65 2.56 15.57 -12.45
C VAL A 65 2.41 14.26 -11.67
N ASN A 66 1.61 13.34 -12.20
CA ASN A 66 1.42 12.02 -11.60
C ASN A 66 2.07 10.97 -12.49
N ILE A 67 2.81 10.01 -11.89
CA ILE A 67 3.56 8.99 -12.64
C ILE A 67 3.22 7.59 -12.12
N ILE A 68 2.87 6.69 -13.04
CA ILE A 68 2.85 5.25 -12.77
C ILE A 68 4.20 4.68 -13.21
N GLY A 69 5.00 4.24 -12.26
CA GLY A 69 6.37 3.77 -12.47
C GLY A 69 6.45 2.32 -12.97
N ASN A 70 7.63 1.91 -13.39
CA ASN A 70 7.91 0.58 -13.94
C ASN A 70 7.75 -0.57 -12.95
N GLY A 71 7.75 -0.29 -11.65
CA GLY A 71 7.53 -1.32 -10.62
C GLY A 71 6.06 -1.69 -10.44
N VAL A 72 5.13 -0.87 -10.91
CA VAL A 72 3.68 -1.15 -10.87
C VAL A 72 3.32 -2.23 -11.89
N VAL A 73 2.34 -3.07 -11.54
CA VAL A 73 1.65 -3.96 -12.49
C VAL A 73 0.25 -3.40 -12.75
N LEU A 74 -0.08 -3.15 -14.01
CA LEU A 74 -1.27 -2.42 -14.41
C LEU A 74 -2.30 -3.35 -15.06
N ASP A 75 -3.52 -3.38 -14.53
CA ASP A 75 -4.66 -4.00 -15.20
C ASP A 75 -5.32 -2.95 -16.09
N PRO A 76 -5.25 -3.10 -17.43
CA PRO A 76 -5.79 -2.14 -18.38
C PRO A 76 -7.27 -1.84 -18.20
N VAL A 77 -8.08 -2.86 -17.91
CA VAL A 77 -9.54 -2.73 -17.74
C VAL A 77 -9.86 -1.93 -16.48
N LEU A 78 -9.26 -2.31 -15.34
CA LEU A 78 -9.47 -1.59 -14.08
C LEU A 78 -8.90 -0.17 -14.12
N PHE A 79 -7.78 0.04 -14.82
CA PHE A 79 -7.22 1.37 -15.03
C PHE A 79 -8.16 2.26 -15.84
N ARG A 80 -8.73 1.75 -16.93
CA ARG A 80 -9.70 2.49 -17.73
C ARG A 80 -10.93 2.88 -16.92
N GLU A 81 -11.50 1.94 -16.15
CA GLU A 81 -12.63 2.22 -15.26
C GLU A 81 -12.31 3.34 -14.27
N GLU A 82 -11.13 3.29 -13.66
CA GLU A 82 -10.65 4.29 -12.69
C GLU A 82 -10.45 5.66 -13.36
N ALA A 83 -9.80 5.69 -14.53
CA ALA A 83 -9.53 6.90 -15.28
C ALA A 83 -10.81 7.57 -15.80
N GLU A 84 -11.75 6.81 -16.37
CA GLU A 84 -13.05 7.32 -16.83
C GLU A 84 -13.90 7.88 -15.67
N ALA A 85 -13.80 7.29 -14.47
CA ALA A 85 -14.48 7.81 -13.29
C ALA A 85 -13.91 9.17 -12.86
N LEU A 86 -12.59 9.34 -12.93
CA LEU A 86 -11.94 10.63 -12.65
C LEU A 86 -12.23 11.68 -13.72
N GLU A 87 -12.23 11.32 -15.01
CA GLU A 87 -12.65 12.23 -16.09
C GLU A 87 -14.10 12.72 -15.89
N LYS A 88 -15.02 11.84 -15.49
CA LYS A 88 -16.41 12.20 -15.16
C LYS A 88 -16.50 13.15 -13.96
N SER A 89 -15.51 13.12 -13.07
CA SER A 89 -15.41 14.05 -11.93
C SER A 89 -14.75 15.39 -12.32
N GLY A 90 -14.41 15.58 -13.60
CA GLY A 90 -13.84 16.83 -14.11
C GLY A 90 -12.33 16.90 -14.07
N ILE A 91 -11.63 15.79 -13.80
CA ILE A 91 -10.16 15.76 -13.77
C ILE A 91 -9.63 15.49 -15.20
N ALA A 92 -8.78 16.39 -15.71
CA ALA A 92 -8.11 16.24 -17.01
C ALA A 92 -6.93 15.23 -16.91
N ILE A 93 -7.25 13.98 -16.57
CA ILE A 93 -6.27 12.96 -16.18
C ILE A 93 -5.20 12.71 -17.24
N LYS A 94 -5.54 12.79 -18.53
CA LYS A 94 -4.60 12.56 -19.63
C LYS A 94 -3.51 13.63 -19.72
N GLU A 95 -3.76 14.82 -19.19
CA GLU A 95 -2.80 15.93 -19.20
C GLU A 95 -1.78 15.82 -18.04
N ILE A 96 -2.18 15.20 -16.93
CA ILE A 96 -1.41 15.20 -15.67
C ILE A 96 -0.89 13.83 -15.26
N LEU A 97 -1.30 12.75 -15.94
CA LEU A 97 -0.84 11.39 -15.67
C LEU A 97 0.08 10.86 -16.77
N LYS A 98 1.25 10.39 -16.35
CA LYS A 98 2.23 9.72 -17.23
C LYS A 98 2.41 8.27 -16.80
N ILE A 99 2.62 7.38 -17.75
CA ILE A 99 2.75 5.94 -17.48
C ILE A 99 4.06 5.42 -18.08
N SER A 100 4.83 4.67 -17.28
CA SER A 100 6.08 4.09 -17.74
C SER A 100 5.87 3.05 -18.84
N LYS A 101 6.65 3.11 -19.92
CA LYS A 101 6.73 2.04 -20.94
C LYS A 101 7.07 0.68 -20.35
N LYS A 102 7.80 0.66 -19.23
CA LYS A 102 8.28 -0.56 -18.57
C LYS A 102 7.29 -1.14 -17.55
N THR A 103 6.14 -0.50 -17.32
CA THR A 103 5.05 -1.03 -16.48
C THR A 103 4.54 -2.34 -17.07
N HIS A 104 4.47 -3.41 -16.26
CA HIS A 104 3.96 -4.70 -16.71
C HIS A 104 2.44 -4.72 -16.73
N LEU A 105 1.89 -5.38 -17.72
CA LEU A 105 0.45 -5.50 -17.92
C LEU A 105 -0.10 -6.77 -17.26
N ILE A 106 -1.14 -6.63 -16.48
CA ILE A 106 -1.93 -7.77 -15.99
C ILE A 106 -2.84 -8.21 -17.13
N MET A 107 -2.60 -9.41 -17.64
CA MET A 107 -3.42 -10.02 -18.67
C MET A 107 -4.66 -10.70 -18.05
N PRO A 108 -5.75 -10.90 -18.80
CA PRO A 108 -6.91 -11.67 -18.32
C PRO A 108 -6.51 -13.06 -17.76
N THR A 109 -5.57 -13.71 -18.41
CA THR A 109 -5.05 -15.03 -18.03
C THR A 109 -4.28 -15.00 -16.70
N HIS A 110 -3.65 -13.89 -16.30
CA HIS A 110 -3.05 -13.77 -14.97
C HIS A 110 -4.09 -13.85 -13.84
N ARG A 111 -5.27 -13.24 -14.04
CA ARG A 111 -6.36 -13.32 -13.06
C ARG A 111 -6.91 -14.75 -12.93
N LEU A 112 -7.02 -15.46 -14.04
CA LEU A 112 -7.41 -16.86 -14.06
C LEU A 112 -6.38 -17.76 -13.38
N LEU A 113 -5.09 -17.54 -13.62
CA LEU A 113 -3.99 -18.24 -12.94
C LEU A 113 -3.99 -17.95 -11.43
N ASP A 114 -4.25 -16.72 -11.01
CA ASP A 114 -4.35 -16.35 -9.59
C ASP A 114 -5.46 -17.17 -8.89
N ALA A 115 -6.65 -17.22 -9.50
CA ALA A 115 -7.77 -17.99 -9.00
C ALA A 115 -7.48 -19.50 -8.96
N ALA A 116 -6.89 -20.05 -10.03
CA ALA A 116 -6.54 -21.47 -10.12
C ALA A 116 -5.47 -21.85 -9.08
N ASN A 117 -4.45 -21.02 -8.89
CA ASN A 117 -3.41 -21.22 -7.88
C ASN A 117 -3.98 -21.20 -6.45
N GLU A 118 -4.86 -20.26 -6.12
CA GLU A 118 -5.53 -20.22 -4.82
C GLU A 118 -6.44 -21.44 -4.60
N LYS A 119 -7.15 -21.87 -5.64
CA LYS A 119 -7.98 -23.08 -5.60
C LYS A 119 -7.13 -24.33 -5.32
N ALA A 120 -5.98 -24.46 -5.97
CA ALA A 120 -5.08 -25.60 -5.82
C ALA A 120 -4.46 -25.71 -4.42
N LYS A 121 -4.27 -24.58 -3.71
CA LYS A 121 -3.74 -24.57 -2.33
C LYS A 121 -4.71 -25.09 -1.27
N GLY A 122 -6.00 -25.23 -1.56
CA GLY A 122 -7.00 -25.75 -0.62
C GLY A 122 -7.02 -24.99 0.71
N GLY A 123 -6.67 -25.66 1.82
CA GLY A 123 -6.61 -25.05 3.16
C GLY A 123 -5.44 -24.08 3.37
N ALA A 124 -4.38 -24.17 2.57
CA ALA A 124 -3.18 -23.34 2.65
C ALA A 124 -3.28 -22.05 1.79
N LYS A 125 -4.50 -21.55 1.57
CA LYS A 125 -4.73 -20.32 0.80
C LYS A 125 -4.04 -19.12 1.44
N ILE A 126 -3.38 -18.31 0.62
CA ILE A 126 -2.81 -17.02 1.05
C ILE A 126 -3.93 -15.99 1.26
N GLY A 127 -5.03 -16.12 0.53
CA GLY A 127 -6.13 -15.16 0.55
C GLY A 127 -5.85 -13.98 -0.39
N THR A 128 -5.39 -14.26 -1.61
CA THR A 128 -5.10 -13.24 -2.63
C THR A 128 -6.35 -12.41 -2.97
N THR A 129 -6.11 -11.27 -3.60
CA THR A 129 -7.21 -10.40 -4.07
C THR A 129 -7.84 -10.89 -5.37
N GLY A 130 -7.33 -11.94 -6.00
CA GLY A 130 -7.79 -12.46 -7.29
C GLY A 130 -7.54 -11.49 -8.47
N LYS A 131 -6.60 -10.56 -8.32
CA LYS A 131 -6.31 -9.52 -9.33
C LYS A 131 -5.15 -9.87 -10.25
N GLY A 132 -4.59 -11.08 -10.14
CA GLY A 132 -3.49 -11.53 -10.99
C GLY A 132 -2.13 -10.93 -10.65
N ILE A 133 -1.97 -10.34 -9.47
CA ILE A 133 -0.74 -9.66 -9.06
C ILE A 133 0.44 -10.63 -9.02
N GLY A 134 0.32 -11.74 -8.30
CA GLY A 134 1.36 -12.76 -8.17
C GLY A 134 1.80 -13.32 -9.53
N PRO A 135 0.91 -13.84 -10.35
CA PRO A 135 1.24 -14.33 -11.69
C PRO A 135 1.93 -13.29 -12.59
N THR A 136 1.53 -12.01 -12.52
CA THR A 136 2.17 -10.95 -13.30
C THR A 136 3.60 -10.67 -12.84
N TYR A 137 3.85 -10.62 -11.51
CA TYR A 137 5.21 -10.48 -11.00
C TYR A 137 6.06 -11.73 -11.28
N THR A 138 5.48 -12.91 -11.27
CA THR A 138 6.16 -14.14 -11.70
C THR A 138 6.64 -14.02 -13.14
N ASP A 139 5.79 -13.58 -14.05
CA ASP A 139 6.17 -13.39 -15.44
C ASP A 139 7.20 -12.25 -15.63
N LYS A 140 7.10 -11.18 -14.84
CA LYS A 140 8.11 -10.13 -14.82
C LYS A 140 9.50 -10.70 -14.48
N ILE A 141 9.61 -11.48 -13.41
CA ILE A 141 10.89 -12.03 -12.94
C ILE A 141 11.39 -13.14 -13.85
N SER A 142 10.50 -13.98 -14.40
CA SER A 142 10.84 -15.00 -15.40
C SER A 142 11.12 -14.43 -16.80
N ARG A 143 10.97 -13.13 -17.01
CA ARG A 143 11.21 -12.40 -18.26
C ARG A 143 10.25 -12.78 -19.41
N ASN A 144 9.04 -13.18 -19.05
CA ASN A 144 7.96 -13.53 -19.98
C ASN A 144 6.83 -12.47 -19.96
N GLY A 145 6.93 -11.48 -19.06
CA GLY A 145 5.90 -10.47 -18.87
C GLY A 145 5.77 -9.50 -20.05
N LEU A 146 4.55 -9.08 -20.31
CA LEU A 146 4.22 -8.07 -21.31
C LEU A 146 4.29 -6.68 -20.66
N ARG A 147 5.02 -5.76 -21.26
CA ARG A 147 5.15 -4.37 -20.82
C ARG A 147 4.25 -3.45 -21.62
N LEU A 148 3.85 -2.32 -21.08
CA LEU A 148 3.01 -1.35 -21.78
C LEU A 148 3.68 -0.85 -23.08
N GLY A 149 4.99 -0.64 -23.08
CA GLY A 149 5.74 -0.26 -24.27
C GLY A 149 5.67 -1.28 -25.42
N ASP A 150 5.42 -2.55 -25.11
CA ASP A 150 5.23 -3.59 -26.14
C ASP A 150 3.95 -3.35 -26.96
N ALA A 151 2.95 -2.63 -26.41
CA ALA A 151 1.74 -2.27 -27.14
C ALA A 151 1.99 -1.41 -28.39
N PHE A 152 3.19 -0.85 -28.53
CA PHE A 152 3.61 -0.05 -29.68
C PHE A 152 4.54 -0.81 -30.64
N HIS A 153 5.05 -2.00 -30.22
CA HIS A 153 6.04 -2.74 -30.99
C HIS A 153 5.88 -4.25 -30.82
N ASN A 154 5.53 -4.94 -31.92
CA ASN A 154 5.42 -6.41 -31.95
C ASN A 154 4.46 -6.99 -30.88
N PHE A 155 3.36 -6.28 -30.63
CA PHE A 155 2.42 -6.58 -29.55
C PHE A 155 1.76 -7.96 -29.71
N GLU A 156 1.18 -8.22 -30.90
CA GLU A 156 0.38 -9.41 -31.15
C GLU A 156 1.19 -10.71 -30.89
N ALA A 157 2.41 -10.77 -31.40
CA ALA A 157 3.27 -11.95 -31.21
C ALA A 157 3.61 -12.20 -29.74
N LYS A 158 3.96 -11.14 -29.00
CA LYS A 158 4.30 -11.23 -27.57
C LYS A 158 3.08 -11.59 -26.73
N TYR A 159 1.94 -10.94 -27.01
CA TYR A 159 0.68 -11.22 -26.32
C TYR A 159 0.25 -12.67 -26.54
N THR A 160 0.21 -13.13 -27.80
CA THR A 160 -0.18 -14.49 -28.16
C THR A 160 0.71 -15.52 -27.47
N ALA A 161 2.03 -15.34 -27.50
CA ALA A 161 2.96 -16.25 -26.83
C ALA A 161 2.73 -16.34 -25.31
N ALA A 162 2.52 -15.22 -24.63
CA ALA A 162 2.23 -15.18 -23.19
C ALA A 162 0.87 -15.81 -22.89
N ARG A 163 -0.18 -15.43 -23.64
CA ARG A 163 -1.53 -15.99 -23.51
C ARG A 163 -1.53 -17.52 -23.64
N ASP A 164 -0.93 -18.04 -24.72
CA ASP A 164 -0.95 -19.47 -25.02
C ASP A 164 -0.17 -20.26 -23.95
N LYS A 165 0.93 -19.73 -23.44
CA LYS A 165 1.65 -20.27 -22.29
C LYS A 165 0.74 -20.39 -21.05
N HIS A 166 -0.01 -19.33 -20.72
CA HIS A 166 -0.91 -19.33 -19.56
C HIS A 166 -2.09 -20.30 -19.76
N LEU A 167 -2.67 -20.36 -20.96
CA LEU A 167 -3.75 -21.31 -21.26
C LEU A 167 -3.26 -22.75 -21.17
N ALA A 168 -2.04 -23.06 -21.64
CA ALA A 168 -1.42 -24.36 -21.44
C ALA A 168 -1.23 -24.70 -19.97
N GLN A 169 -0.77 -23.75 -19.15
CA GLN A 169 -0.64 -23.92 -17.70
C GLN A 169 -2.00 -24.16 -17.03
N LEU A 170 -3.02 -23.35 -17.33
CA LEU A 170 -4.38 -23.54 -16.82
C LEU A 170 -4.93 -24.91 -17.16
N LYS A 171 -4.69 -25.39 -18.40
CA LYS A 171 -5.10 -26.73 -18.82
C LYS A 171 -4.46 -27.84 -17.97
N THR A 172 -3.18 -27.70 -17.57
CA THR A 172 -2.54 -28.68 -16.66
C THR A 172 -3.17 -28.67 -15.26
N MET A 173 -3.82 -27.57 -14.87
CA MET A 173 -4.56 -27.43 -13.61
C MET A 173 -6.03 -27.85 -13.73
N GLY A 174 -6.44 -28.37 -14.89
CA GLY A 174 -7.82 -28.80 -15.16
C GLY A 174 -8.78 -27.68 -15.55
N GLU A 175 -8.27 -26.49 -15.84
CA GLU A 175 -9.06 -25.31 -16.23
C GLU A 175 -8.94 -25.07 -17.74
N THR A 176 -10.07 -24.91 -18.43
CA THR A 176 -10.13 -24.59 -19.86
C THR A 176 -11.11 -23.43 -20.11
N PRO A 177 -10.76 -22.21 -19.65
CA PRO A 177 -11.64 -21.06 -19.73
C PRO A 177 -11.80 -20.56 -21.18
N ASP A 178 -13.01 -20.12 -21.53
CA ASP A 178 -13.20 -19.21 -22.67
C ASP A 178 -12.83 -17.79 -22.23
N ILE A 179 -11.86 -17.20 -22.90
CA ILE A 179 -11.35 -15.87 -22.59
C ILE A 179 -11.77 -14.81 -23.61
N THR A 180 -12.56 -15.17 -24.61
CA THR A 180 -12.88 -14.31 -25.78
C THR A 180 -13.41 -12.92 -25.35
N GLU A 181 -14.37 -12.88 -24.45
CA GLU A 181 -14.93 -11.62 -23.96
C GLU A 181 -13.93 -10.83 -23.09
N LEU A 182 -13.19 -11.52 -22.23
CA LEU A 182 -12.18 -10.89 -21.37
C LEU A 182 -11.03 -10.32 -22.20
N GLU A 183 -10.61 -11.04 -23.23
CA GLU A 183 -9.58 -10.63 -24.18
C GLU A 183 -10.00 -9.39 -24.97
N SER A 184 -11.22 -9.38 -25.50
CA SER A 184 -11.76 -8.23 -26.25
C SER A 184 -11.79 -6.96 -25.38
N LYS A 185 -12.34 -7.04 -24.17
CA LYS A 185 -12.37 -5.90 -23.23
C LYS A 185 -10.97 -5.41 -22.86
N TRP A 186 -10.04 -6.35 -22.69
CA TRP A 186 -8.67 -6.03 -22.33
C TRP A 186 -7.93 -5.32 -23.48
N LEU A 187 -8.10 -5.78 -24.71
CA LEU A 187 -7.52 -5.15 -25.92
C LEU A 187 -8.09 -3.73 -26.12
N ASP A 188 -9.38 -3.55 -25.96
CA ASP A 188 -10.03 -2.23 -26.03
C ASP A 188 -9.46 -1.28 -24.94
N ALA A 189 -9.17 -1.80 -23.75
CA ALA A 189 -8.56 -1.01 -22.70
C ALA A 189 -7.09 -0.64 -22.99
N ILE A 190 -6.33 -1.49 -23.67
CA ILE A 190 -4.98 -1.16 -24.17
C ILE A 190 -5.05 0.02 -25.14
N GLU A 191 -5.99 0.01 -26.09
CA GLU A 191 -6.16 1.14 -27.03
C GLU A 191 -6.51 2.44 -26.29
N TYR A 192 -7.32 2.38 -25.23
CA TYR A 192 -7.60 3.54 -24.38
C TYR A 192 -6.35 4.08 -23.70
N ILE A 193 -5.48 3.20 -23.16
CA ILE A 193 -4.24 3.60 -22.48
C ILE A 193 -3.24 4.26 -23.43
N LYS A 194 -3.21 3.87 -24.69
CA LYS A 194 -2.34 4.51 -25.71
C LYS A 194 -2.61 6.01 -25.88
N GLY A 195 -3.75 6.50 -25.42
CA GLY A 195 -4.09 7.92 -25.39
C GLY A 195 -3.44 8.73 -24.26
N PHE A 196 -2.67 8.10 -23.37
CA PHE A 196 -1.91 8.75 -22.31
C PHE A 196 -0.47 9.04 -22.72
N ASP A 197 0.24 9.86 -21.94
CA ASP A 197 1.67 10.10 -22.11
C ASP A 197 2.48 8.89 -21.60
N ILE A 198 2.95 8.06 -22.53
CA ILE A 198 3.70 6.83 -22.26
C ILE A 198 5.19 7.12 -22.34
N ILE A 199 5.85 7.14 -21.18
CA ILE A 199 7.19 7.71 -21.00
C ILE A 199 8.27 6.66 -20.66
N ASP A 200 9.51 7.02 -20.88
CA ASP A 200 10.68 6.38 -20.28
C ASP A 200 10.90 7.00 -18.89
N SER A 201 10.20 6.46 -17.89
CA SER A 201 10.00 7.08 -16.57
C SER A 201 11.30 7.36 -15.83
N GLU A 202 12.33 6.49 -15.97
CA GLU A 202 13.63 6.69 -15.34
C GLU A 202 14.34 7.95 -15.84
N TYR A 203 14.21 8.29 -17.14
CA TYR A 203 14.77 9.54 -17.66
C TYR A 203 13.94 10.74 -17.20
N VAL A 204 12.62 10.66 -17.28
CA VAL A 204 11.74 11.77 -16.89
C VAL A 204 11.94 12.12 -15.42
N ILE A 205 11.97 11.12 -14.53
CA ILE A 205 12.13 11.33 -13.07
C ILE A 205 13.50 11.94 -12.76
N ASN A 206 14.60 11.39 -13.34
CA ASN A 206 15.93 11.92 -13.07
C ASN A 206 16.13 13.32 -13.65
N ASN A 207 15.58 13.63 -14.84
CA ASN A 207 15.62 14.98 -15.39
C ASN A 207 14.87 15.98 -14.50
N LEU A 208 13.67 15.63 -14.01
CA LEU A 208 12.92 16.47 -13.08
C LEU A 208 13.70 16.74 -11.77
N LEU A 209 14.42 15.73 -11.26
CA LEU A 209 15.31 15.91 -10.10
C LEU A 209 16.48 16.86 -10.40
N ASP A 210 17.06 16.77 -11.59
CA ASP A 210 18.16 17.65 -12.01
C ASP A 210 17.67 19.09 -12.27
N GLU A 211 16.40 19.28 -12.68
CA GLU A 211 15.70 20.56 -12.77
C GLU A 211 15.31 21.14 -11.40
N GLY A 212 15.56 20.43 -10.31
CA GLY A 212 15.25 20.91 -8.97
C GLY A 212 13.83 20.61 -8.50
N LYS A 213 13.08 19.75 -9.21
CA LYS A 213 11.71 19.37 -8.86
C LYS A 213 11.66 18.45 -7.65
N THR A 214 10.62 18.59 -6.85
CA THR A 214 10.34 17.76 -5.67
C THR A 214 9.45 16.59 -6.05
N ILE A 215 9.81 15.36 -5.62
CA ILE A 215 9.10 14.13 -5.98
C ILE A 215 8.74 13.33 -4.74
N LEU A 216 7.46 12.99 -4.59
CA LEU A 216 6.95 12.07 -3.59
C LEU A 216 6.71 10.69 -4.22
N CYS A 217 7.41 9.68 -3.72
CA CYS A 217 7.22 8.28 -4.13
C CYS A 217 6.14 7.64 -3.25
N GLU A 218 5.01 7.30 -3.85
CA GLU A 218 3.86 6.70 -3.18
C GLU A 218 3.95 5.17 -3.20
N GLY A 219 4.06 4.55 -2.01
CA GLY A 219 4.00 3.11 -1.82
C GLY A 219 2.58 2.55 -1.75
N ALA A 220 2.46 1.27 -1.97
CA ALA A 220 1.23 0.50 -1.78
C ALA A 220 1.48 -0.69 -0.84
N GLN A 221 0.43 -1.25 -0.23
CA GLN A 221 0.52 -2.25 0.83
C GLN A 221 1.30 -1.73 2.04
N GLY A 222 2.08 -2.56 2.74
CA GLY A 222 2.91 -2.18 3.88
C GLY A 222 4.14 -3.05 3.99
N THR A 223 5.10 -2.64 4.81
CA THR A 223 6.40 -3.30 4.98
C THR A 223 6.27 -4.79 5.34
N LEU A 224 5.31 -5.13 6.21
CA LEU A 224 5.10 -6.51 6.65
C LEU A 224 4.42 -7.40 5.59
N LEU A 225 4.10 -6.82 4.42
CA LEU A 225 3.66 -7.53 3.21
C LEU A 225 4.73 -7.55 2.11
N ASP A 226 5.95 -7.08 2.38
CA ASP A 226 7.06 -7.13 1.42
C ASP A 226 7.42 -8.57 1.08
N VAL A 227 7.76 -8.84 -0.20
CA VAL A 227 8.04 -10.20 -0.67
C VAL A 227 9.27 -10.83 -0.02
N ASP A 228 10.27 -10.01 0.37
CA ASP A 228 11.51 -10.46 0.96
C ASP A 228 11.52 -10.33 2.50
N PHE A 229 10.96 -9.25 3.04
CA PHE A 229 11.07 -8.87 4.45
C PHE A 229 9.73 -8.93 5.22
N GLY A 230 8.65 -9.25 4.54
CA GLY A 230 7.33 -9.39 5.17
C GLY A 230 7.12 -10.75 5.86
N SER A 231 5.91 -10.96 6.35
CA SER A 231 5.47 -12.19 7.01
C SER A 231 5.20 -13.32 6.01
N TYR A 232 6.26 -13.77 5.32
CA TYR A 232 6.22 -14.83 4.30
C TYR A 232 5.62 -16.13 4.87
N PRO A 233 4.77 -16.88 4.11
CA PRO A 233 4.39 -16.65 2.70
C PRO A 233 3.17 -15.71 2.51
N PHE A 234 2.63 -15.13 3.57
CA PHE A 234 1.44 -14.29 3.55
C PHE A 234 1.81 -12.82 3.23
N VAL A 235 2.38 -12.60 2.06
CA VAL A 235 2.91 -11.34 1.56
C VAL A 235 2.37 -11.01 0.17
N THR A 236 2.59 -9.79 -0.31
CA THR A 236 2.42 -9.45 -1.72
C THR A 236 3.65 -9.84 -2.54
N SER A 237 3.53 -9.90 -3.85
CA SER A 237 4.62 -10.30 -4.75
C SER A 237 5.50 -9.13 -5.19
N SER A 238 5.51 -8.02 -4.45
CA SER A 238 6.30 -6.83 -4.77
C SER A 238 7.12 -6.35 -3.59
N ASN A 239 8.18 -5.58 -3.86
CA ASN A 239 8.95 -4.90 -2.81
C ASN A 239 8.23 -3.64 -2.37
N THR A 240 7.63 -3.70 -1.17
CA THR A 240 6.86 -2.61 -0.55
C THR A 240 7.73 -1.68 0.28
N ILE A 241 8.98 -2.05 0.51
CA ILE A 241 9.97 -1.29 1.28
C ILE A 241 10.56 -0.13 0.46
N CYS A 242 11.31 0.75 1.12
CA CYS A 242 11.93 1.94 0.52
C CYS A 242 12.81 1.61 -0.71
N ALA A 243 13.54 0.48 -0.68
CA ALA A 243 14.35 0.01 -1.81
C ALA A 243 13.52 -0.24 -3.08
N GLY A 244 12.21 -0.57 -2.92
CA GLY A 244 11.27 -0.70 -4.03
C GLY A 244 11.07 0.58 -4.82
N ALA A 245 11.22 1.76 -4.22
CA ALA A 245 11.17 3.03 -4.92
C ALA A 245 12.35 3.18 -5.89
N CYS A 246 13.55 2.74 -5.49
CA CYS A 246 14.72 2.78 -6.36
C CYS A 246 14.53 1.95 -7.63
N SER A 247 14.14 0.69 -7.49
CA SER A 247 13.94 -0.22 -8.63
C SER A 247 12.67 0.08 -9.42
N GLY A 248 11.61 0.54 -8.72
CA GLY A 248 10.29 0.80 -9.31
C GLY A 248 10.18 2.11 -10.08
N LEU A 249 11.14 3.03 -9.91
CA LEU A 249 11.18 4.32 -10.59
C LEU A 249 12.49 4.57 -11.35
N GLY A 250 13.51 3.73 -11.15
CA GLY A 250 14.83 3.95 -11.73
C GLY A 250 15.60 5.10 -11.06
N VAL A 251 15.47 5.24 -9.74
CA VAL A 251 16.15 6.24 -8.93
C VAL A 251 17.33 5.61 -8.19
N ALA A 252 18.48 6.28 -8.19
CA ALA A 252 19.67 5.79 -7.47
C ALA A 252 19.45 5.86 -5.94
N PRO A 253 19.94 4.87 -5.14
CA PRO A 253 19.74 4.83 -3.69
C PRO A 253 20.20 6.10 -2.95
N ASN A 254 21.26 6.75 -3.39
CA ASN A 254 21.78 7.99 -2.79
C ASN A 254 20.92 9.23 -3.12
N LYS A 255 19.89 9.07 -3.95
CA LYS A 255 18.89 10.10 -4.26
C LYS A 255 17.64 9.98 -3.37
N ILE A 256 17.57 9.02 -2.46
CA ILE A 256 16.50 8.96 -1.45
C ILE A 256 16.71 10.07 -0.42
N GLY A 257 15.65 10.81 -0.15
CA GLY A 257 15.56 11.88 0.83
C GLY A 257 14.86 11.43 2.11
N GLU A 258 13.76 12.10 2.45
CA GLU A 258 12.95 11.72 3.60
C GLU A 258 12.18 10.41 3.34
N VAL A 259 12.05 9.61 4.37
CA VAL A 259 11.27 8.37 4.34
C VAL A 259 10.15 8.47 5.37
N PHE A 260 8.95 8.73 4.90
CA PHE A 260 7.74 8.83 5.72
C PHE A 260 7.16 7.44 5.97
N GLY A 261 7.18 7.00 7.20
CA GLY A 261 6.58 5.75 7.64
C GLY A 261 5.18 5.96 8.21
N ILE A 262 4.16 5.39 7.56
CA ILE A 262 2.77 5.49 8.01
C ILE A 262 2.40 4.27 8.82
N PHE A 263 1.79 4.48 9.99
CA PHE A 263 1.21 3.43 10.82
C PHE A 263 -0.13 3.87 11.41
N LYS A 264 -1.03 2.94 11.71
CA LYS A 264 -2.23 3.18 12.49
C LYS A 264 -1.91 3.14 13.98
N ALA A 265 -2.69 3.84 14.77
CA ALA A 265 -2.65 3.78 16.24
C ALA A 265 -2.90 2.37 16.82
N TYR A 266 -3.30 1.44 15.96
CA TYR A 266 -3.53 0.01 16.22
C TYR A 266 -3.09 -0.80 15.00
N CYS A 267 -3.17 -2.13 15.07
CA CYS A 267 -2.84 -2.99 13.93
C CYS A 267 -4.10 -3.55 13.28
N THR A 268 -4.05 -3.72 11.95
CA THR A 268 -5.07 -4.46 11.20
C THR A 268 -4.41 -5.38 10.17
N ARG A 269 -5.06 -6.50 9.88
CA ARG A 269 -4.63 -7.41 8.81
C ARG A 269 -5.82 -7.94 8.02
N VAL A 270 -5.65 -8.05 6.70
CA VAL A 270 -6.59 -8.73 5.81
C VAL A 270 -6.00 -10.10 5.43
N GLY A 271 -6.84 -11.13 5.42
CA GLY A 271 -6.43 -12.47 5.01
C GLY A 271 -5.72 -13.27 6.10
N SER A 272 -5.08 -14.34 5.66
CA SER A 272 -4.38 -15.28 6.53
C SER A 272 -2.99 -14.75 6.93
N GLY A 273 -2.33 -15.50 7.80
CA GLY A 273 -0.98 -15.25 8.27
C GLY A 273 -0.89 -14.65 9.66
N PRO A 274 0.33 -14.52 10.18
CA PRO A 274 0.58 -14.19 11.57
C PRO A 274 0.15 -12.77 11.93
N PHE A 275 -0.38 -12.63 13.14
CA PHE A 275 -0.75 -11.35 13.72
C PHE A 275 -0.59 -11.41 15.25
N PRO A 276 0.62 -11.18 15.78
CA PRO A 276 0.92 -11.43 17.20
C PRO A 276 0.04 -10.67 18.19
N THR A 277 -0.41 -9.46 17.82
CA THR A 277 -1.24 -8.62 18.69
C THR A 277 -2.74 -8.70 18.38
N GLU A 278 -3.19 -9.69 17.60
CA GLU A 278 -4.61 -9.86 17.26
C GLU A 278 -5.48 -10.03 18.51
N LEU A 279 -6.65 -9.41 18.49
CA LEU A 279 -7.64 -9.46 19.54
C LEU A 279 -8.88 -10.22 19.07
N PHE A 280 -9.25 -11.25 19.82
CA PHE A 280 -10.42 -12.10 19.56
C PHE A 280 -11.61 -11.78 20.46
N ASP A 281 -11.51 -10.72 21.27
CA ASP A 281 -12.48 -10.29 22.25
C ASP A 281 -13.31 -9.09 21.77
N GLU A 282 -14.15 -8.55 22.66
CA GLU A 282 -14.94 -7.33 22.41
C GLU A 282 -14.09 -6.13 22.06
N THR A 283 -12.86 -6.05 22.52
CA THR A 283 -11.94 -4.94 22.24
C THR A 283 -11.59 -4.93 20.75
N GLY A 284 -11.24 -6.11 20.19
CA GLY A 284 -10.97 -6.26 18.78
C GLY A 284 -12.17 -5.94 17.88
N ALA A 285 -13.37 -6.40 18.28
CA ALA A 285 -14.61 -6.07 17.60
C ALA A 285 -14.89 -4.56 17.62
N ARG A 286 -14.73 -3.93 18.79
CA ARG A 286 -14.95 -2.50 18.97
C ARG A 286 -13.98 -1.64 18.16
N ILE A 287 -12.68 -2.00 18.09
CA ILE A 287 -11.69 -1.33 17.21
C ILE A 287 -12.15 -1.44 15.73
N ARG A 288 -12.61 -2.61 15.30
CA ARG A 288 -13.11 -2.84 13.94
C ARG A 288 -14.30 -1.94 13.61
N ASP A 289 -15.29 -1.89 14.50
CA ASP A 289 -16.53 -1.16 14.25
C ASP A 289 -16.30 0.35 14.24
N ILE A 290 -15.61 0.91 15.24
CA ILE A 290 -15.28 2.34 15.31
C ILE A 290 -14.36 2.73 14.15
N GLY A 291 -13.35 1.91 13.87
CA GLY A 291 -12.39 2.15 12.79
C GLY A 291 -12.95 1.89 11.39
N HIS A 292 -14.18 1.38 11.25
CA HIS A 292 -14.74 0.93 9.97
C HIS A 292 -13.77 0.01 9.22
N GLU A 293 -13.17 -0.96 9.94
CA GLU A 293 -12.15 -1.83 9.40
C GLU A 293 -12.75 -2.98 8.58
N TYR A 294 -13.26 -2.61 7.41
CA TYR A 294 -13.83 -3.49 6.39
C TYR A 294 -13.16 -3.23 5.05
N GLY A 295 -13.00 -4.27 4.24
CA GLY A 295 -12.37 -4.15 2.92
C GLY A 295 -13.18 -3.26 1.99
N ALA A 296 -12.58 -2.20 1.45
CA ALA A 296 -13.26 -1.22 0.60
C ALA A 296 -13.91 -1.82 -0.65
N VAL A 297 -13.40 -2.95 -1.14
CA VAL A 297 -13.88 -3.62 -2.36
C VAL A 297 -14.73 -4.86 -2.04
N THR A 298 -14.36 -5.61 -1.00
CA THR A 298 -14.96 -6.91 -0.69
C THR A 298 -15.90 -6.88 0.50
N GLY A 299 -15.93 -5.79 1.29
CA GLY A 299 -16.63 -5.71 2.57
C GLY A 299 -16.10 -6.68 3.66
N ARG A 300 -15.01 -7.41 3.39
CA ARG A 300 -14.48 -8.40 4.33
C ARG A 300 -13.96 -7.70 5.59
N GLU A 301 -14.31 -8.25 6.75
CA GLU A 301 -13.81 -7.80 8.04
C GLU A 301 -12.28 -7.89 8.11
N ARG A 302 -11.64 -6.85 8.63
CA ARG A 302 -10.22 -6.87 8.99
C ARG A 302 -10.05 -7.42 10.38
N ARG A 303 -9.03 -8.24 10.58
CA ARG A 303 -8.52 -8.64 11.87
C ARG A 303 -7.92 -7.41 12.54
N CYS A 304 -8.20 -7.18 13.83
CA CYS A 304 -7.76 -6.00 14.56
C CYS A 304 -6.97 -6.39 15.81
N GLY A 305 -6.02 -5.55 16.21
CA GLY A 305 -5.21 -5.78 17.38
C GLY A 305 -4.51 -4.51 17.87
N TRP A 306 -3.92 -4.57 19.07
CA TRP A 306 -3.16 -3.45 19.60
C TRP A 306 -1.92 -3.15 18.75
N ILE A 307 -1.41 -1.92 18.86
CA ILE A 307 -0.18 -1.50 18.18
C ILE A 307 0.99 -2.42 18.55
N ASP A 308 1.81 -2.75 17.57
CA ASP A 308 2.94 -3.65 17.69
C ASP A 308 4.25 -2.90 17.46
N LEU A 309 4.95 -2.56 18.56
CA LEU A 309 6.20 -1.81 18.47
C LEU A 309 7.39 -2.66 18.04
N VAL A 310 7.32 -3.99 18.21
CA VAL A 310 8.37 -4.90 17.70
C VAL A 310 8.36 -4.87 16.17
N ALA A 311 7.17 -5.06 15.58
CA ALA A 311 6.98 -4.99 14.14
C ALA A 311 7.29 -3.59 13.56
N LEU A 312 6.91 -2.51 14.28
CA LEU A 312 7.20 -1.14 13.84
C LEU A 312 8.70 -0.83 13.87
N ARG A 313 9.44 -1.21 14.93
CA ARG A 313 10.91 -1.04 14.98
C ARG A 313 11.59 -1.76 13.83
N TYR A 314 11.17 -2.98 13.54
CA TYR A 314 11.66 -3.74 12.40
C TYR A 314 11.41 -3.01 11.08
N SER A 315 10.18 -2.53 10.88
CA SER A 315 9.80 -1.80 9.67
C SER A 315 10.57 -0.48 9.52
N ILE A 316 10.76 0.28 10.61
CA ILE A 316 11.57 1.50 10.63
C ILE A 316 13.02 1.23 10.22
N MET A 317 13.62 0.18 10.78
CA MET A 317 15.00 -0.24 10.49
C MET A 317 15.19 -0.60 9.02
N ILE A 318 14.31 -1.45 8.47
CA ILE A 318 14.41 -1.95 7.09
C ILE A 318 14.26 -0.80 6.07
N ASN A 319 13.43 0.19 6.38
CA ASN A 319 13.12 1.29 5.46
C ASN A 319 14.00 2.52 5.66
N GLY A 320 14.73 2.63 6.77
CA GLY A 320 15.45 3.85 7.12
C GLY A 320 14.49 5.03 7.33
N VAL A 321 13.36 4.81 8.03
CA VAL A 321 12.33 5.81 8.25
C VAL A 321 12.88 7.00 9.01
N THR A 322 12.66 8.20 8.48
CA THR A 322 13.11 9.47 9.07
C THR A 322 12.01 10.17 9.85
N GLN A 323 10.75 9.96 9.46
CA GLN A 323 9.58 10.58 10.08
C GLN A 323 8.41 9.59 10.11
N LEU A 324 7.64 9.63 11.19
CA LEU A 324 6.45 8.80 11.38
C LEU A 324 5.17 9.60 11.21
N ILE A 325 4.16 8.94 10.67
CA ILE A 325 2.81 9.48 10.49
C ILE A 325 1.83 8.53 11.16
N MET A 326 1.19 8.99 12.22
CA MET A 326 0.21 8.23 13.00
C MET A 326 -1.19 8.45 12.45
N MET A 327 -1.85 7.36 12.07
CA MET A 327 -3.19 7.38 11.49
C MET A 327 -4.23 6.83 12.46
N LYS A 328 -5.47 7.30 12.31
CA LYS A 328 -6.63 6.76 13.01
C LYS A 328 -6.52 6.77 14.55
N SER A 329 -5.93 7.83 15.11
CA SER A 329 -5.89 8.00 16.56
C SER A 329 -7.26 8.20 17.17
N ASP A 330 -8.19 8.81 16.42
CA ASP A 330 -9.60 9.00 16.74
C ASP A 330 -10.34 7.69 17.08
N VAL A 331 -9.95 6.58 16.51
CA VAL A 331 -10.56 5.27 16.77
C VAL A 331 -10.37 4.85 18.24
N LEU A 332 -9.30 5.31 18.88
CA LEU A 332 -8.99 5.00 20.28
C LEU A 332 -9.57 5.99 21.30
N ASP A 333 -10.22 7.07 20.86
CA ASP A 333 -10.77 8.13 21.71
C ASP A 333 -11.71 7.66 22.80
N GLN A 334 -12.39 6.52 22.60
CA GLN A 334 -13.42 6.01 23.53
C GLN A 334 -12.93 4.88 24.44
N PHE A 335 -11.66 4.51 24.38
CA PHE A 335 -11.11 3.43 25.20
C PHE A 335 -10.65 3.95 26.57
N ASP A 336 -10.89 3.16 27.63
CA ASP A 336 -10.44 3.47 28.98
C ASP A 336 -8.96 3.14 29.18
N GLU A 337 -8.52 2.05 28.54
CA GLU A 337 -7.15 1.56 28.53
C GLU A 337 -6.71 1.30 27.10
N ILE A 338 -5.48 1.68 26.77
CA ILE A 338 -4.84 1.44 25.48
C ILE A 338 -3.56 0.66 25.75
N LYS A 339 -3.27 -0.34 24.90
CA LYS A 339 -2.08 -1.17 25.07
C LYS A 339 -1.16 -1.06 23.87
N ALA A 340 0.14 -1.11 24.14
CA ALA A 340 1.18 -1.20 23.11
C ALA A 340 2.03 -2.46 23.40
N CYS A 341 2.19 -3.32 22.39
CA CYS A 341 3.09 -4.44 22.47
C CYS A 341 4.54 -3.95 22.41
N VAL A 342 5.29 -4.12 23.48
CA VAL A 342 6.66 -3.59 23.61
C VAL A 342 7.73 -4.64 23.31
N ALA A 343 7.41 -5.92 23.52
CA ALA A 343 8.27 -7.07 23.28
C ALA A 343 7.41 -8.32 22.99
N TYR A 344 8.03 -9.39 22.53
CA TYR A 344 7.43 -10.73 22.45
C TYR A 344 8.10 -11.66 23.46
N GLU A 345 7.34 -12.63 23.96
CA GLU A 345 7.89 -13.83 24.58
C GLU A 345 7.77 -14.98 23.56
N ILE A 346 8.89 -15.60 23.24
CA ILE A 346 9.00 -16.74 22.33
C ILE A 346 9.80 -17.83 23.05
N ASP A 347 9.21 -19.02 23.21
CA ASP A 347 9.83 -20.14 23.93
C ASP A 347 10.33 -19.75 25.35
N GLY A 348 9.55 -18.92 26.07
CA GLY A 348 9.88 -18.44 27.39
C GLY A 348 11.00 -17.40 27.46
N LYS A 349 11.40 -16.82 26.32
CA LYS A 349 12.42 -15.76 26.22
C LYS A 349 11.83 -14.48 25.67
N GLU A 350 12.06 -13.39 26.35
CA GLU A 350 11.70 -12.06 25.87
C GLU A 350 12.63 -11.64 24.72
N THR A 351 12.02 -11.06 23.65
CA THR A 351 12.73 -10.54 22.49
C THR A 351 12.09 -9.29 21.94
N ASN A 352 12.93 -8.38 21.41
CA ASN A 352 12.53 -7.19 20.69
C ASN A 352 12.76 -7.33 19.17
N GLN A 353 13.10 -8.52 18.70
CA GLN A 353 13.33 -8.80 17.28
C GLN A 353 12.08 -9.42 16.67
N PHE A 354 11.73 -8.94 15.49
CA PHE A 354 10.68 -9.54 14.69
C PHE A 354 11.16 -10.90 14.19
N PRO A 355 10.48 -12.01 14.51
CA PRO A 355 10.98 -13.34 14.24
C PRO A 355 10.90 -13.72 12.75
N PHE A 356 11.81 -14.56 12.30
CA PHE A 356 11.80 -15.12 10.95
C PHE A 356 10.58 -15.99 10.68
N CYS A 357 10.25 -16.87 11.62
CA CYS A 357 9.10 -17.76 11.54
C CYS A 357 8.01 -17.25 12.49
N ILE A 358 6.84 -17.03 11.94
CA ILE A 358 5.63 -16.69 12.69
C ILE A 358 4.53 -17.60 12.11
N ASP A 359 4.63 -18.87 12.39
CA ASP A 359 3.64 -19.88 12.04
C ASP A 359 2.97 -20.45 13.30
N ASP A 360 2.05 -21.38 13.10
CA ASP A 360 1.31 -22.02 14.19
C ASP A 360 2.20 -22.90 15.10
N GLU A 361 3.45 -23.18 14.70
CA GLU A 361 4.40 -23.97 15.49
C GLU A 361 5.17 -23.11 16.50
N VAL A 362 5.25 -21.77 16.25
CA VAL A 362 5.95 -20.83 17.14
C VAL A 362 4.94 -20.04 17.94
N GLN A 363 4.85 -20.34 19.24
CA GLN A 363 3.98 -19.58 20.13
C GLN A 363 4.61 -18.23 20.48
N ILE A 364 4.01 -17.16 19.95
CA ILE A 364 4.39 -15.78 20.26
C ILE A 364 3.36 -15.19 21.21
N THR A 365 3.84 -14.76 22.39
CA THR A 365 3.02 -14.05 23.37
C THR A 365 3.44 -12.59 23.41
N PRO A 366 2.55 -11.64 23.05
CA PRO A 366 2.88 -10.21 23.10
C PRO A 366 2.95 -9.72 24.56
N ILE A 367 3.99 -8.96 24.88
CA ILE A 367 4.18 -8.29 26.17
C ILE A 367 3.70 -6.85 26.02
N TYR A 368 2.68 -6.48 26.81
CA TYR A 368 2.02 -5.19 26.69
C TYR A 368 2.43 -4.20 27.78
N LYS A 369 2.55 -2.93 27.40
CA LYS A 369 2.48 -1.79 28.32
C LYS A 369 1.11 -1.13 28.15
N SER A 370 0.45 -0.85 29.29
CA SER A 370 -0.85 -0.20 29.35
C SER A 370 -0.73 1.30 29.56
N PHE A 371 -1.67 2.03 28.96
CA PHE A 371 -1.82 3.47 29.07
C PHE A 371 -3.27 3.81 29.38
N LYS A 372 -3.47 4.88 30.13
CA LYS A 372 -4.80 5.45 30.34
C LYS A 372 -5.30 6.03 29.01
N GLY A 373 -6.53 5.73 28.64
CA GLY A 373 -7.17 6.33 27.48
C GLY A 373 -7.49 7.81 27.71
N TRP A 374 -7.45 8.59 26.65
CA TRP A 374 -7.68 10.04 26.72
C TRP A 374 -9.16 10.44 26.75
N LYS A 375 -10.07 9.57 26.34
CA LYS A 375 -11.55 9.77 26.44
C LYS A 375 -12.03 11.11 25.89
N THR A 376 -11.41 11.59 24.82
CA THR A 376 -11.66 12.90 24.24
C THR A 376 -11.79 12.78 22.72
N ASP A 377 -12.88 13.27 22.16
CA ASP A 377 -13.05 13.40 20.71
C ASP A 377 -12.11 14.51 20.21
N MET A 378 -11.09 14.10 19.45
CA MET A 378 -10.07 15.00 18.91
C MET A 378 -10.40 15.49 17.49
N THR A 379 -11.49 15.08 16.87
CA THR A 379 -11.79 15.30 15.44
C THR A 379 -11.91 16.78 15.05
N GLN A 380 -12.10 17.69 16.02
CA GLN A 380 -12.21 19.13 15.80
C GLN A 380 -10.91 19.91 16.13
N PHE A 381 -9.88 19.25 16.63
CA PHE A 381 -8.62 19.92 17.00
C PHE A 381 -7.90 20.46 15.77
N LYS A 382 -7.17 21.55 15.95
CA LYS A 382 -6.42 22.25 14.88
C LYS A 382 -4.91 22.31 15.15
N SER A 383 -4.48 22.01 16.38
CA SER A 383 -3.09 22.08 16.83
C SER A 383 -2.78 20.97 17.82
N GLU A 384 -1.49 20.56 17.90
CA GLU A 384 -1.01 19.63 18.92
C GLU A 384 -1.13 20.19 20.34
N ASP A 385 -1.23 21.51 20.52
CA ASP A 385 -1.42 22.14 21.83
C ASP A 385 -2.79 21.82 22.45
N GLU A 386 -3.75 21.37 21.67
CA GLU A 386 -5.08 20.95 22.12
C GLU A 386 -5.13 19.49 22.58
N PHE A 387 -4.05 18.73 22.37
CA PHE A 387 -4.02 17.32 22.71
C PHE A 387 -4.19 17.09 24.21
N PRO A 388 -5.07 16.15 24.65
CA PRO A 388 -5.12 15.70 26.02
C PRO A 388 -3.76 15.23 26.53
N GLN A 389 -3.48 15.42 27.82
CA GLN A 389 -2.19 15.02 28.40
C GLN A 389 -1.92 13.53 28.20
N GLU A 390 -2.94 12.67 28.36
CA GLU A 390 -2.82 11.22 28.19
C GLU A 390 -2.42 10.86 26.75
N PHE A 391 -2.96 11.57 25.73
CA PHE A 391 -2.58 11.37 24.35
C PHE A 391 -1.17 11.87 24.05
N SER A 392 -0.81 13.04 24.58
CA SER A 392 0.53 13.60 24.47
C SER A 392 1.59 12.69 25.09
N ASP A 393 1.32 12.13 26.26
CA ASP A 393 2.19 11.17 26.95
C ASP A 393 2.34 9.87 26.15
N TYR A 394 1.24 9.39 25.55
CA TYR A 394 1.25 8.21 24.69
C TYR A 394 2.09 8.43 23.42
N VAL A 395 1.91 9.56 22.74
CA VAL A 395 2.70 9.93 21.56
C VAL A 395 4.18 10.07 21.91
N ALA A 396 4.52 10.75 23.01
CA ALA A 396 5.89 10.87 23.49
C ALA A 396 6.53 9.52 23.80
N PHE A 397 5.78 8.59 24.42
CA PHE A 397 6.24 7.23 24.61
C PHE A 397 6.51 6.49 23.32
N LEU A 398 5.64 6.63 22.30
CA LEU A 398 5.85 6.00 21.00
C LEU A 398 7.12 6.54 20.32
N GLU A 399 7.32 7.86 20.32
CA GLU A 399 8.52 8.51 19.77
C GLU A 399 9.80 8.01 20.46
N ASP A 400 9.77 7.90 21.82
CA ASP A 400 10.92 7.35 22.55
C ASP A 400 11.16 5.88 22.26
N ALA A 401 10.10 5.05 22.22
CA ALA A 401 10.21 3.63 21.96
C ALA A 401 10.66 3.30 20.52
N LEU A 402 10.28 4.12 19.54
CA LEU A 402 10.58 3.95 18.12
C LEU A 402 11.81 4.74 17.66
N LYS A 403 12.32 5.65 18.49
CA LYS A 403 13.47 6.54 18.18
C LYS A 403 13.32 7.34 16.88
N THR A 404 12.07 7.67 16.54
CA THR A 404 11.72 8.37 15.30
C THR A 404 10.58 9.32 15.59
N PRO A 405 10.65 10.62 15.16
CA PRO A 405 9.61 11.60 15.47
C PRO A 405 8.31 11.31 14.75
N ILE A 406 7.17 11.49 15.42
CA ILE A 406 5.84 11.49 14.83
C ILE A 406 5.51 12.93 14.42
N THR A 407 5.63 13.23 13.14
CA THR A 407 5.48 14.60 12.60
C THR A 407 4.06 14.93 12.16
N ILE A 408 3.25 13.90 11.92
CA ILE A 408 1.85 14.06 11.50
C ILE A 408 0.97 13.09 12.27
N VAL A 409 -0.17 13.59 12.77
CA VAL A 409 -1.21 12.80 13.44
C VAL A 409 -2.54 13.01 12.75
N SER A 410 -3.15 11.93 12.28
CA SER A 410 -4.51 11.93 11.74
C SER A 410 -5.52 11.65 12.87
N ILE A 411 -6.44 12.57 13.04
CA ILE A 411 -7.46 12.62 14.10
C ILE A 411 -8.89 12.41 13.58
N GLY A 412 -9.03 11.92 12.35
CA GLY A 412 -10.31 11.63 11.71
C GLY A 412 -10.17 11.24 10.24
N PRO A 413 -11.25 10.91 9.53
CA PRO A 413 -11.18 10.44 8.14
C PRO A 413 -10.92 11.53 7.10
N ASP A 414 -11.38 12.76 7.35
CA ASP A 414 -11.27 13.86 6.41
C ASP A 414 -9.83 14.37 6.27
N ARG A 415 -9.48 14.92 5.10
CA ARG A 415 -8.20 15.57 4.78
C ARG A 415 -7.82 16.61 5.84
N GLU A 416 -8.77 17.45 6.26
CA GLU A 416 -8.53 18.54 7.21
C GLU A 416 -8.30 18.06 8.65
N GLN A 417 -8.68 16.81 8.96
CA GLN A 417 -8.48 16.19 10.27
C GLN A 417 -7.07 15.59 10.37
N THR A 418 -6.08 16.46 10.12
CA THR A 418 -4.66 16.08 10.11
C THR A 418 -3.84 17.17 10.78
N ILE A 419 -3.21 16.85 11.89
CA ILE A 419 -2.35 17.75 12.66
C ILE A 419 -0.90 17.56 12.23
N ILE A 420 -0.29 18.62 11.71
CA ILE A 420 1.15 18.67 11.43
C ILE A 420 1.82 19.22 12.68
N ARG A 421 2.73 18.44 13.26
CA ARG A 421 3.42 18.79 14.51
C ARG A 421 4.72 19.51 14.23
N ASN A 422 5.08 20.44 15.08
CA ASN A 422 6.34 21.20 15.02
C ASN A 422 7.47 20.37 15.68
N LYS A 423 8.17 19.54 14.91
CA LYS A 423 9.25 18.67 15.39
C LYS A 423 10.56 18.94 14.63
#